data_19613fd3a537be4eb2e3514ad6431d0b
#
_entry.id   19613fd3a537be4eb2e3514ad6431d0b
#
_cell.length_a   1.000
_cell.length_b   1.000
_cell.length_c   1.000
_cell.angle_alpha   90.00
_cell.angle_beta   90.00
_cell.angle_gamma   90.00
#
_symmetry.space_group_name_H-M   'P 1'
#
loop_
_entity.id
_entity.type
_entity.pdbx_description
1 polymer ?
#
loop_
_entity_poly.entity_id
_entity_poly.type
_entity_poly.pdbx_seq_one_letter_code
_entity_poly.pdbx_strand_id
1 'polypeptide(L)'
;MRATRTLLAAMVLGTAISASQANAQCSGNAGTCNTTNTASVTVGALVKLGMSSAATALTNPTADDVAAGNVLADAGPSFTIKANRSWTLKIKSQNAANWTYVGTDAGVKPIGDLSWATAANGTFAAITAADATFTSGASSTNGTAAQAFFKTSWTNDFTSASNAPGTYSLPIVFTLTAP
;
A
#
# COMPACT_ATOMS: atom_id res chain seq x y z
N MET A 1 3.65 37.18 -15.53
CA MET A 1 4.39 36.32 -14.58
C MET A 1 4.42 34.90 -15.13
N ARG A 2 5.59 34.43 -15.60
CA ARG A 2 5.76 33.10 -16.19
C ARG A 2 6.22 32.14 -15.09
N ALA A 3 5.43 31.12 -14.79
CA ALA A 3 5.77 30.07 -13.84
C ALA A 3 6.68 29.06 -14.53
N THR A 4 7.92 28.97 -14.10
CA THR A 4 8.92 27.98 -14.55
C THR A 4 8.64 26.67 -13.81
N ARG A 5 8.20 25.64 -14.54
CA ARG A 5 8.07 24.27 -14.02
C ARG A 5 9.45 23.60 -14.10
N THR A 6 10.06 23.36 -12.95
CA THR A 6 11.29 22.58 -12.83
C THR A 6 10.94 21.10 -12.86
N LEU A 7 11.23 20.40 -13.97
CA LEU A 7 11.20 18.94 -14.03
C LEU A 7 12.47 18.41 -13.32
N LEU A 8 12.30 17.73 -12.19
CA LEU A 8 13.34 16.88 -11.61
C LEU A 8 13.42 15.58 -12.42
N ALA A 9 14.41 15.48 -13.30
CA ALA A 9 14.78 14.23 -13.93
C ALA A 9 15.59 13.39 -12.93
N ALA A 10 15.03 12.27 -12.47
CA ALA A 10 15.76 11.28 -11.70
C ALA A 10 16.76 10.57 -12.63
N MET A 11 18.05 10.92 -12.53
CA MET A 11 19.14 10.26 -13.22
C MET A 11 19.39 8.91 -12.55
N VAL A 12 18.92 7.83 -13.16
CA VAL A 12 19.35 6.48 -12.82
C VAL A 12 20.76 6.31 -13.33
N LEU A 13 21.75 6.40 -12.42
CA LEU A 13 23.15 6.11 -12.71
C LEU A 13 23.28 4.59 -12.88
N GLY A 14 23.09 4.12 -14.11
CA GLY A 14 23.46 2.77 -14.51
C GLY A 14 24.99 2.68 -14.51
N THR A 15 25.58 1.97 -13.55
CA THR A 15 26.99 1.55 -13.64
C THR A 15 27.15 0.61 -14.82
N ALA A 16 27.59 1.14 -15.95
CA ALA A 16 28.05 0.33 -17.08
C ALA A 16 29.30 -0.43 -16.63
N ILE A 17 29.14 -1.71 -16.33
CA ILE A 17 30.26 -2.62 -16.18
C ILE A 17 30.82 -2.79 -17.59
N SER A 18 31.93 -2.12 -17.90
CA SER A 18 32.70 -2.37 -19.11
C SER A 18 33.27 -3.78 -19.02
N ALA A 19 32.61 -4.72 -19.68
CA ALA A 19 33.19 -6.03 -19.92
C ALA A 19 34.40 -5.83 -20.85
N SER A 20 35.60 -5.90 -20.28
CA SER A 20 36.80 -6.04 -21.09
C SER A 20 36.65 -7.30 -21.92
N GLN A 21 36.64 -7.18 -23.24
CA GLN A 21 36.63 -8.32 -24.14
C GLN A 21 37.99 -9.03 -24.03
N ALA A 22 38.07 -9.98 -23.11
CA ALA A 22 39.13 -10.97 -23.14
C ALA A 22 38.80 -11.95 -24.29
N ASN A 23 39.52 -11.81 -25.40
CA ASN A 23 39.48 -12.82 -26.46
C ASN A 23 40.08 -14.10 -25.92
N ALA A 24 39.23 -15.02 -25.49
CA ALA A 24 39.67 -16.37 -25.12
C ALA A 24 39.97 -17.15 -26.40
N GLN A 25 41.25 -17.20 -26.76
CA GLN A 25 41.72 -17.93 -27.92
C GLN A 25 42.42 -19.21 -27.45
N CYS A 26 42.02 -20.30 -28.01
CA CYS A 26 42.60 -21.58 -27.75
C CYS A 26 43.31 -22.09 -29.00
N SER A 27 44.58 -22.46 -28.88
CA SER A 27 45.35 -23.07 -29.96
C SER A 27 46.14 -24.29 -29.42
N GLY A 28 46.06 -25.45 -30.11
CA GLY A 28 46.76 -26.64 -29.72
C GLY A 28 46.94 -27.60 -30.92
N ASN A 29 48.08 -28.30 -30.98
CA ASN A 29 48.42 -29.21 -32.09
C ASN A 29 47.81 -30.61 -31.95
N ALA A 30 47.27 -30.99 -30.79
CA ALA A 30 46.49 -32.18 -30.54
C ALA A 30 45.83 -32.06 -29.15
N GLY A 31 44.57 -32.43 -29.03
CA GLY A 31 43.90 -32.49 -27.76
C GLY A 31 42.61 -31.66 -27.69
N THR A 32 42.02 -31.62 -26.54
CA THR A 32 40.79 -30.86 -26.26
C THR A 32 41.11 -29.40 -25.94
N CYS A 33 40.41 -28.48 -26.56
CA CYS A 33 40.54 -27.04 -26.36
C CYS A 33 39.26 -26.49 -25.72
N ASN A 34 39.39 -25.97 -24.50
CA ASN A 34 38.25 -25.45 -23.75
C ASN A 34 38.43 -23.93 -23.50
N THR A 35 37.41 -23.17 -23.76
CA THR A 35 37.32 -21.75 -23.35
C THR A 35 36.14 -21.56 -22.43
N THR A 36 36.26 -20.61 -21.50
CA THR A 36 35.21 -20.33 -20.53
C THR A 36 34.59 -18.98 -20.86
N ASN A 37 33.26 -18.94 -20.96
CA ASN A 37 32.49 -17.72 -21.01
C ASN A 37 31.67 -17.61 -19.70
N THR A 38 31.76 -16.48 -19.02
CA THR A 38 30.98 -16.23 -17.82
C THR A 38 29.79 -15.34 -18.18
N ALA A 39 28.58 -15.91 -18.07
CA ALA A 39 27.35 -15.13 -18.15
C ALA A 39 26.93 -14.72 -16.73
N SER A 40 26.60 -13.47 -16.51
CA SER A 40 26.15 -12.93 -15.23
C SER A 40 24.88 -12.14 -15.36
N VAL A 41 24.04 -12.21 -14.32
CA VAL A 41 22.82 -11.42 -14.19
C VAL A 41 22.72 -10.92 -12.75
N THR A 42 22.27 -9.66 -12.57
CA THR A 42 22.01 -9.10 -11.25
C THR A 42 20.50 -8.95 -11.08
N VAL A 43 19.96 -9.52 -10.00
CA VAL A 43 18.55 -9.41 -9.65
C VAL A 43 18.43 -8.47 -8.45
N GLY A 44 17.76 -7.33 -8.63
CA GLY A 44 17.44 -6.39 -7.57
C GLY A 44 16.25 -6.83 -6.70
N ALA A 45 15.79 -5.94 -5.83
CA ALA A 45 14.57 -6.15 -5.04
C ALA A 45 13.34 -6.16 -5.97
N LEU A 46 12.55 -7.21 -5.89
CA LEU A 46 11.32 -7.38 -6.67
C LEU A 46 10.14 -7.47 -5.72
N VAL A 47 9.12 -6.65 -5.96
CA VAL A 47 7.87 -6.67 -5.20
C VAL A 47 6.66 -6.62 -6.14
N LYS A 48 5.60 -7.33 -5.75
CA LYS A 48 4.29 -7.26 -6.41
C LYS A 48 3.20 -7.25 -5.36
N LEU A 49 2.31 -6.26 -5.43
CA LEU A 49 1.11 -6.13 -4.61
C LEU A 49 -0.12 -6.36 -5.50
N GLY A 50 -0.96 -7.33 -5.13
CA GLY A 50 -2.29 -7.51 -5.67
C GLY A 50 -3.31 -7.13 -4.61
N MET A 51 -4.41 -6.49 -5.00
CA MET A 51 -5.53 -6.12 -4.14
C MET A 51 -6.82 -6.65 -4.76
N SER A 52 -7.69 -7.26 -3.95
CA SER A 52 -8.91 -7.94 -4.44
C SER A 52 -10.00 -6.97 -4.91
N SER A 53 -10.04 -5.76 -4.38
CA SER A 53 -11.03 -4.73 -4.73
C SER A 53 -10.44 -3.33 -4.57
N ALA A 54 -10.75 -2.43 -5.49
CA ALA A 54 -10.39 -1.03 -5.43
C ALA A 54 -11.35 -0.18 -4.57
N ALA A 55 -12.48 -0.76 -4.14
CA ALA A 55 -13.47 -0.10 -3.31
C ALA A 55 -14.01 -1.05 -2.23
N THR A 56 -14.33 -0.50 -1.07
CA THR A 56 -15.01 -1.19 0.02
C THR A 56 -16.26 -0.38 0.38
N ALA A 57 -17.43 -1.00 0.27
CA ALA A 57 -18.65 -0.44 0.81
C ALA A 57 -18.67 -0.73 2.32
N LEU A 58 -18.70 0.33 3.12
CA LEU A 58 -18.85 0.23 4.57
C LEU A 58 -20.34 0.16 4.92
N THR A 59 -20.66 -0.51 6.03
CA THR A 59 -22.02 -0.59 6.54
C THR A 59 -22.55 0.80 6.90
N ASN A 60 -23.72 1.14 6.38
CA ASN A 60 -24.40 2.39 6.77
C ASN A 60 -24.85 2.30 8.23
N PRO A 61 -24.60 3.35 9.04
CA PRO A 61 -25.01 3.34 10.44
C PRO A 61 -26.54 3.39 10.57
N THR A 62 -27.05 2.66 11.54
CA THR A 62 -28.40 2.80 12.05
C THR A 62 -28.44 3.86 13.16
N ALA A 63 -29.62 4.24 13.62
CA ALA A 63 -29.75 5.11 14.79
C ALA A 63 -29.11 4.50 16.05
N ASP A 64 -29.23 3.18 16.22
CA ASP A 64 -28.61 2.47 17.34
C ASP A 64 -27.08 2.46 17.26
N ASP A 65 -26.51 2.33 16.06
CA ASP A 65 -25.06 2.44 15.86
C ASP A 65 -24.53 3.82 16.20
N VAL A 66 -25.24 4.87 15.82
CA VAL A 66 -24.90 6.26 16.18
C VAL A 66 -25.00 6.45 17.69
N ALA A 67 -26.06 5.95 18.33
CA ALA A 67 -26.23 5.98 19.78
C ALA A 67 -25.13 5.20 20.51
N ALA A 68 -24.66 4.07 19.96
CA ALA A 68 -23.56 3.27 20.47
C ALA A 68 -22.16 3.87 20.13
N GLY A 69 -22.09 4.81 19.21
CA GLY A 69 -20.85 5.47 18.79
C GLY A 69 -19.99 4.70 17.79
N ASN A 70 -20.45 3.57 17.24
CA ASN A 70 -19.70 2.78 16.27
C ASN A 70 -20.56 1.78 15.50
N VAL A 71 -20.03 1.29 14.36
CA VAL A 71 -20.61 0.18 13.55
C VAL A 71 -19.72 -1.06 13.68
N LEU A 72 -20.29 -2.23 13.39
CA LEU A 72 -19.55 -3.48 13.29
C LEU A 72 -18.47 -3.41 12.19
N ALA A 73 -17.43 -4.20 12.35
CA ALA A 73 -16.33 -4.22 11.41
C ALA A 73 -16.73 -4.82 10.06
N ASP A 74 -16.41 -4.10 8.98
CA ASP A 74 -16.56 -4.54 7.59
C ASP A 74 -15.28 -5.18 7.06
N ALA A 75 -15.44 -6.20 6.22
CA ALA A 75 -14.32 -6.78 5.49
C ALA A 75 -13.88 -5.84 4.36
N GLY A 76 -12.66 -5.39 4.42
CA GLY A 76 -11.99 -4.64 3.37
C GLY A 76 -11.28 -5.53 2.34
N PRO A 77 -10.38 -4.96 1.53
CA PRO A 77 -9.67 -5.71 0.50
C PRO A 77 -8.73 -6.76 1.09
N SER A 78 -8.60 -7.87 0.36
CA SER A 78 -7.53 -8.85 0.55
C SER A 78 -6.33 -8.50 -0.30
N PHE A 79 -5.13 -8.81 0.19
CA PHE A 79 -3.87 -8.52 -0.50
C PHE A 79 -3.13 -9.81 -0.81
N THR A 80 -2.57 -9.89 -2.02
CA THR A 80 -1.57 -10.89 -2.39
C THR A 80 -0.24 -10.20 -2.54
N ILE A 81 0.77 -10.65 -1.80
CA ILE A 81 2.09 -10.04 -1.75
C ILE A 81 3.10 -11.06 -2.27
N LYS A 82 3.93 -10.63 -3.24
CA LYS A 82 5.08 -11.38 -3.72
C LYS A 82 6.32 -10.52 -3.60
N ALA A 83 7.38 -11.07 -3.01
CA ALA A 83 8.64 -10.39 -2.84
C ALA A 83 9.79 -11.39 -2.83
N ASN A 84 10.97 -10.98 -3.29
CA ASN A 84 12.19 -11.82 -3.26
C ASN A 84 13.09 -11.54 -2.03
N ARG A 85 12.64 -10.64 -1.12
CA ARG A 85 13.30 -10.29 0.14
C ARG A 85 12.29 -9.85 1.19
N SER A 86 12.73 -9.43 2.36
CA SER A 86 11.86 -8.87 3.41
C SER A 86 11.08 -7.65 2.89
N TRP A 87 9.85 -7.49 3.38
CA TRP A 87 8.93 -6.47 2.90
C TRP A 87 8.05 -5.92 4.02
N THR A 88 7.51 -4.75 3.79
CA THR A 88 6.52 -4.12 4.66
C THR A 88 5.40 -3.54 3.81
N LEU A 89 4.15 -3.85 4.15
CA LEU A 89 2.95 -3.21 3.62
C LEU A 89 2.49 -2.16 4.63
N LYS A 90 2.35 -0.93 4.17
CA LYS A 90 1.90 0.21 4.98
C LYS A 90 0.52 0.65 4.55
N ILE A 91 -0.21 1.30 5.46
CA ILE A 91 -1.54 1.88 5.25
C ILE A 91 -1.55 3.33 5.71
N LYS A 92 -2.28 4.19 4.98
CA LYS A 92 -2.60 5.56 5.40
C LYS A 92 -3.84 6.09 4.71
N SER A 93 -4.41 7.17 5.23
CA SER A 93 -5.37 8.01 4.50
C SER A 93 -4.65 8.85 3.45
N GLN A 94 -5.25 9.01 2.27
CA GLN A 94 -4.80 10.00 1.29
C GLN A 94 -5.23 11.42 1.72
N ASN A 95 -6.35 11.54 2.41
CA ASN A 95 -6.81 12.80 2.96
C ASN A 95 -6.02 13.16 4.22
N ALA A 96 -5.79 14.46 4.45
CA ALA A 96 -5.01 14.93 5.59
C ALA A 96 -5.81 15.01 6.90
N ALA A 97 -7.10 15.37 6.83
CA ALA A 97 -7.91 15.68 8.02
C ALA A 97 -9.30 15.03 8.01
N ASN A 98 -10.05 15.14 6.92
CA ASN A 98 -11.45 14.75 6.86
C ASN A 98 -11.75 13.85 5.66
N TRP A 99 -12.83 13.09 5.78
CA TRP A 99 -13.45 12.39 4.65
C TRP A 99 -13.93 13.39 3.61
N THR A 100 -14.03 12.98 2.37
CA THR A 100 -14.76 13.70 1.35
C THR A 100 -16.25 13.47 1.59
N TYR A 101 -17.01 14.57 1.66
CA TYR A 101 -18.46 14.54 1.90
C TYR A 101 -19.21 15.07 0.70
N VAL A 102 -20.34 14.42 0.37
CA VAL A 102 -21.32 14.87 -0.63
C VAL A 102 -22.71 14.72 -0.02
N GLY A 103 -23.38 15.85 0.18
CA GLY A 103 -24.72 15.94 0.77
C GLY A 103 -25.26 17.35 0.71
N THR A 104 -26.49 17.56 1.21
CA THR A 104 -27.15 18.87 1.26
C THR A 104 -26.74 19.70 2.48
N ASP A 105 -26.30 19.03 3.53
CA ASP A 105 -25.88 19.65 4.78
C ASP A 105 -24.37 19.83 4.85
N ALA A 106 -23.88 20.55 5.86
CA ALA A 106 -22.43 20.74 6.06
C ALA A 106 -21.84 19.56 6.85
N GLY A 107 -21.59 18.43 6.15
CA GLY A 107 -20.98 17.25 6.77
C GLY A 107 -19.47 17.35 6.92
N VAL A 108 -18.94 17.07 8.12
CA VAL A 108 -17.50 17.02 8.42
C VAL A 108 -17.21 15.78 9.25
N LYS A 109 -16.47 14.83 8.70
CA LYS A 109 -16.08 13.58 9.38
C LYS A 109 -14.56 13.46 9.41
N PRO A 110 -13.91 13.41 10.60
CA PRO A 110 -12.47 13.25 10.72
C PRO A 110 -11.99 11.91 10.14
N ILE A 111 -10.78 11.87 9.56
CA ILE A 111 -10.21 10.61 9.04
C ILE A 111 -10.08 9.56 10.14
N GLY A 112 -9.75 9.96 11.37
CA GLY A 112 -9.60 9.06 12.51
C GLY A 112 -10.86 8.31 12.93
N ASP A 113 -12.05 8.70 12.42
CA ASP A 113 -13.30 7.95 12.60
C ASP A 113 -13.32 6.65 11.77
N LEU A 114 -12.38 6.43 10.85
CA LEU A 114 -12.10 5.12 10.29
C LEU A 114 -10.98 4.47 11.08
N SER A 115 -11.25 3.28 11.60
CA SER A 115 -10.23 2.42 12.20
C SER A 115 -10.02 1.19 11.33
N TRP A 116 -8.84 0.62 11.39
CA TRP A 116 -8.46 -0.56 10.62
C TRP A 116 -7.80 -1.62 11.50
N ALA A 117 -7.94 -2.89 11.09
CA ALA A 117 -7.27 -4.05 11.69
C ALA A 117 -6.93 -5.08 10.61
N THR A 118 -6.07 -6.04 10.95
CA THR A 118 -5.72 -7.20 10.08
C THR A 118 -6.57 -8.44 10.34
N ALA A 119 -7.49 -8.36 11.29
CA ALA A 119 -8.46 -9.42 11.63
C ALA A 119 -9.78 -8.78 12.08
N ALA A 120 -10.91 -9.45 11.83
CA ALA A 120 -12.24 -8.95 12.15
C ALA A 120 -12.43 -8.64 13.66
N ASN A 121 -11.82 -9.46 14.51
CA ASN A 121 -11.85 -9.29 15.97
C ASN A 121 -10.51 -8.77 16.53
N GLY A 122 -9.69 -8.15 15.67
CA GLY A 122 -8.38 -7.60 16.06
C GLY A 122 -8.49 -6.27 16.81
N THR A 123 -7.33 -5.76 17.24
CA THR A 123 -7.24 -4.39 17.75
C THR A 123 -7.31 -3.42 16.59
N PHE A 124 -8.32 -2.56 16.60
CA PHE A 124 -8.50 -1.52 15.59
C PHE A 124 -7.68 -0.28 15.95
N ALA A 125 -6.90 0.21 14.98
CA ALA A 125 -6.15 1.46 15.07
C ALA A 125 -6.80 2.52 14.17
N ALA A 126 -6.93 3.75 14.65
CA ALA A 126 -7.44 4.86 13.85
C ALA A 126 -6.51 5.09 12.65
N ILE A 127 -7.12 5.35 11.46
CA ILE A 127 -6.32 5.70 10.29
C ILE A 127 -5.80 7.14 10.41
N THR A 128 -4.60 7.37 9.92
CA THR A 128 -3.97 8.69 9.90
C THR A 128 -3.45 9.01 8.50
N ALA A 129 -3.06 10.26 8.26
CA ALA A 129 -2.36 10.67 7.04
C ALA A 129 -0.90 10.21 6.99
N ALA A 130 -0.33 9.79 8.14
CA ALA A 130 1.00 9.20 8.21
C ALA A 130 0.97 7.70 7.91
N ASP A 131 2.05 7.18 7.33
CA ASP A 131 2.23 5.76 7.08
C ASP A 131 2.25 4.95 8.39
N ALA A 132 1.37 3.97 8.52
CA ALA A 132 1.40 2.96 9.58
C ALA A 132 1.72 1.58 8.99
N THR A 133 2.42 0.74 9.72
CA THR A 133 2.67 -0.64 9.29
C THR A 133 1.38 -1.45 9.36
N PHE A 134 0.90 -1.92 8.21
CA PHE A 134 -0.26 -2.80 8.12
C PHE A 134 0.15 -4.25 8.40
N THR A 135 1.18 -4.73 7.69
CA THR A 135 1.77 -6.07 7.90
C THR A 135 3.17 -6.12 7.30
N SER A 136 3.96 -7.12 7.66
CA SER A 136 5.32 -7.31 7.14
C SER A 136 5.67 -8.80 7.03
N GLY A 137 6.67 -9.10 6.21
CA GLY A 137 7.24 -10.44 6.08
C GLY A 137 8.77 -10.39 6.12
N ALA A 138 9.37 -11.36 6.80
CA ALA A 138 10.82 -11.38 7.05
C ALA A 138 11.66 -11.88 5.88
N SER A 139 11.06 -12.56 4.90
CA SER A 139 11.79 -13.19 3.79
C SER A 139 10.97 -13.20 2.51
N SER A 140 11.55 -13.72 1.44
CA SER A 140 10.84 -13.93 0.16
C SER A 140 9.55 -14.72 0.34
N THR A 141 8.55 -14.43 -0.50
CA THR A 141 7.24 -15.07 -0.46
C THR A 141 6.71 -15.31 -1.88
N ASN A 142 6.01 -16.43 -2.05
CA ASN A 142 5.32 -16.77 -3.29
C ASN A 142 3.92 -16.14 -3.40
N GLY A 143 3.46 -15.53 -2.34
CA GLY A 143 2.19 -14.84 -2.21
C GLY A 143 1.64 -15.05 -0.82
N THR A 144 1.58 -13.97 -0.04
CA THR A 144 0.97 -13.96 1.29
C THR A 144 -0.34 -13.19 1.17
N ALA A 145 -1.42 -13.80 1.64
CA ALA A 145 -2.71 -13.12 1.75
C ALA A 145 -2.77 -12.38 3.09
N ALA A 146 -3.15 -11.13 3.04
CA ALA A 146 -3.54 -10.33 4.20
C ALA A 146 -4.88 -9.67 3.88
N GLN A 147 -5.72 -9.42 4.87
CA GLN A 147 -7.02 -8.77 4.69
C GLN A 147 -7.12 -7.57 5.63
N ALA A 148 -7.66 -6.47 5.10
CA ALA A 148 -8.03 -5.33 5.91
C ALA A 148 -9.46 -5.52 6.47
N PHE A 149 -9.69 -5.04 7.68
CA PHE A 149 -11.00 -4.86 8.27
C PHE A 149 -11.14 -3.42 8.70
N PHE A 150 -12.31 -2.83 8.47
CA PHE A 150 -12.57 -1.43 8.77
C PHE A 150 -13.74 -1.30 9.72
N LYS A 151 -13.66 -0.31 10.60
CA LYS A 151 -14.71 0.05 11.53
C LYS A 151 -14.88 1.56 11.51
N THR A 152 -16.12 2.06 11.41
CA THR A 152 -16.42 3.48 11.50
C THR A 152 -16.90 3.83 12.90
N SER A 153 -16.45 5.00 13.40
CA SER A 153 -16.95 5.61 14.63
C SER A 153 -17.93 6.73 14.30
N TRP A 154 -18.90 6.93 15.18
CA TRP A 154 -19.92 7.96 15.08
C TRP A 154 -20.04 8.71 16.40
N THR A 155 -20.29 10.01 16.33
CA THR A 155 -20.56 10.80 17.54
C THR A 155 -21.98 10.50 18.03
N ASN A 156 -22.14 10.22 19.33
CA ASN A 156 -23.47 10.07 19.93
C ASN A 156 -24.19 11.43 20.08
N ASP A 157 -24.28 12.14 18.98
CA ASP A 157 -25.00 13.42 18.84
C ASP A 157 -25.55 13.46 17.41
N PHE A 158 -26.84 13.25 17.27
CA PHE A 158 -27.53 13.23 15.98
C PHE A 158 -27.50 14.58 15.24
N THR A 159 -27.15 15.68 15.92
CA THR A 159 -27.01 17.01 15.33
C THR A 159 -25.58 17.34 14.91
N SER A 160 -24.63 16.45 15.19
CA SER A 160 -23.23 16.65 14.85
C SER A 160 -23.00 16.68 13.34
N ALA A 161 -22.16 17.58 12.88
CA ALA A 161 -21.74 17.64 11.47
C ALA A 161 -21.08 16.33 10.97
N SER A 162 -20.51 15.50 11.87
CA SER A 162 -19.96 14.18 11.52
C SER A 162 -21.03 13.13 11.19
N ASN A 163 -22.30 13.41 11.56
CA ASN A 163 -23.46 12.55 11.33
C ASN A 163 -24.42 13.14 10.28
N ALA A 164 -24.04 14.23 9.59
CA ALA A 164 -24.87 14.87 8.57
C ALA A 164 -25.27 13.86 7.47
N PRO A 165 -26.54 13.88 7.01
CA PRO A 165 -27.01 12.99 5.97
C PRO A 165 -26.28 13.21 4.66
N GLY A 166 -25.69 12.14 4.09
CA GLY A 166 -24.92 12.25 2.84
C GLY A 166 -24.00 11.05 2.62
N THR A 167 -23.14 11.16 1.63
CA THR A 167 -22.14 10.15 1.31
C THR A 167 -20.76 10.61 1.77
N TYR A 168 -20.12 9.78 2.56
CA TYR A 168 -18.74 9.97 3.02
C TYR A 168 -17.83 8.99 2.29
N SER A 169 -16.71 9.47 1.77
CA SER A 169 -15.70 8.64 1.12
C SER A 169 -14.29 8.99 1.60
N LEU A 170 -13.46 7.98 1.83
CA LEU A 170 -12.07 8.15 2.28
C LEU A 170 -11.14 7.29 1.43
N PRO A 171 -10.31 7.88 0.56
CA PRO A 171 -9.28 7.14 -0.16
C PRO A 171 -8.20 6.65 0.80
N ILE A 172 -7.91 5.35 0.73
CA ILE A 172 -6.90 4.67 1.55
C ILE A 172 -5.77 4.20 0.64
N VAL A 173 -4.53 4.50 1.02
CA VAL A 173 -3.33 4.12 0.28
C VAL A 173 -2.63 2.96 0.97
N PHE A 174 -2.34 1.91 0.22
CA PHE A 174 -1.49 0.81 0.64
C PHE A 174 -0.17 0.86 -0.14
N THR A 175 0.95 0.85 0.59
CA THR A 175 2.30 0.95 0.00
C THR A 175 3.13 -0.25 0.41
N LEU A 176 3.57 -1.04 -0.57
CA LEU A 176 4.47 -2.16 -0.37
C LEU A 176 5.91 -1.73 -0.64
N THR A 177 6.80 -1.97 0.31
CA THR A 177 8.23 -1.69 0.20
C THR A 177 9.06 -2.94 0.55
N ALA A 178 10.20 -3.11 -0.14
CA ALA A 178 11.24 -4.06 0.22
C ALA A 178 12.58 -3.32 0.11
N PRO A 179 13.31 -3.12 1.23
CA PRO A 179 14.57 -2.39 1.28
C PRO A 179 15.72 -3.10 0.58
#